data_84f0c3fab268c589c684a3aa964e6a1a
#
_entry.id   84f0c3fab268c589c684a3aa964e6a1a
#
_cell.length_a   1.000
_cell.length_b   1.000
_cell.length_c   1.000
_cell.angle_alpha   90.00
_cell.angle_beta   90.00
_cell.angle_gamma   90.00
#
_symmetry.space_group_name_H-M   'P 1'
#
loop_
_entity.id
_entity.type
_entity.pdbx_description
1 polymer ?
#
loop_
_entity_poly.entity_id
_entity_poly.type
_entity_poly.pdbx_seq_one_letter_code
_entity_poly.pdbx_strand_id
1 'polypeptide(L)'
;MIAIVDDDDSLRTAVQDLLEAVGLPAQGFASAEEFLNSGKQHGTACLIADIRMPGMSGLELQAHLNAERCRVPIIFITAHGDEKMRLQARREGAVEFLSKPFDNEVLLDSVRAALES
;
A
#
# COMPACT_ATOMS: atom_id res chain seq x y z
N MET A 1 2.56 -0.74 -12.59
CA MET A 1 3.58 -0.56 -11.54
C MET A 1 2.89 -0.66 -10.18
N ILE A 2 3.54 -1.34 -9.26
CA ILE A 2 3.05 -1.45 -7.87
C ILE A 2 3.82 -0.44 -7.04
N ALA A 3 3.14 0.39 -6.28
CA ALA A 3 3.77 1.36 -5.40
C ALA A 3 3.82 0.81 -3.97
N ILE A 4 4.94 1.03 -3.29
CA ILE A 4 5.13 0.62 -1.89
C ILE A 4 5.44 1.87 -1.10
N VAL A 5 4.55 2.25 -0.18
CA VAL A 5 4.68 3.45 0.63
C VAL A 5 4.88 3.04 2.09
N ASP A 6 6.10 3.18 2.58
CA ASP A 6 6.44 2.81 3.95
C ASP A 6 7.70 3.58 4.35
N ASP A 7 7.75 4.10 5.57
CA ASP A 7 8.92 4.83 6.07
C ASP A 7 10.04 3.90 6.53
N ASP A 8 9.77 2.59 6.63
CA ASP A 8 10.79 1.58 6.96
C ASP A 8 11.53 1.15 5.70
N ASP A 9 12.79 1.58 5.55
CA ASP A 9 13.62 1.29 4.39
C ASP A 9 13.81 -0.21 4.16
N SER A 10 14.03 -0.97 5.23
CA SER A 10 14.27 -2.41 5.13
C SER A 10 13.03 -3.15 4.62
N LEU A 11 11.87 -2.81 5.15
CA LEU A 11 10.63 -3.43 4.71
C LEU A 11 10.32 -3.05 3.26
N ARG A 12 10.49 -1.78 2.92
CA ARG A 12 10.23 -1.28 1.56
C ARG A 12 11.09 -2.03 0.54
N THR A 13 12.38 -2.18 0.82
CA THR A 13 13.30 -2.91 -0.05
C THR A 13 12.92 -4.39 -0.14
N ALA A 14 12.59 -5.02 0.98
CA ALA A 14 12.22 -6.44 1.01
C ALA A 14 10.96 -6.71 0.19
N VAL A 15 9.94 -5.85 0.30
CA VAL A 15 8.71 -6.01 -0.46
C VAL A 15 8.96 -5.77 -1.96
N GLN A 16 9.76 -4.76 -2.28
CA GLN A 16 10.13 -4.50 -3.68
C GLN A 16 10.84 -5.69 -4.30
N ASP A 17 11.82 -6.25 -3.59
CA ASP A 17 12.56 -7.42 -4.09
C ASP A 17 11.65 -8.63 -4.27
N LEU A 18 10.73 -8.84 -3.34
CA LEU A 18 9.77 -9.94 -3.41
C LEU A 18 8.90 -9.83 -4.66
N LEU A 19 8.38 -8.63 -4.94
CA LEU A 19 7.51 -8.41 -6.10
C LEU A 19 8.29 -8.54 -7.41
N GLU A 20 9.48 -7.97 -7.46
CA GLU A 20 10.32 -8.06 -8.67
C GLU A 20 10.76 -9.48 -8.96
N ALA A 21 10.99 -10.28 -7.93
CA ALA A 21 11.36 -11.70 -8.09
C ALA A 21 10.27 -12.51 -8.79
N VAL A 22 9.01 -12.10 -8.69
CA VAL A 22 7.90 -12.77 -9.38
C VAL A 22 7.43 -12.01 -10.64
N GLY A 23 8.25 -11.08 -11.12
CA GLY A 23 7.99 -10.37 -12.37
C GLY A 23 7.03 -9.20 -12.28
N LEU A 24 6.78 -8.67 -11.07
CA LEU A 24 5.89 -7.53 -10.86
C LEU A 24 6.71 -6.26 -10.60
N PRO A 25 6.78 -5.32 -11.56
CA PRO A 25 7.53 -4.09 -11.36
C PRO A 25 6.99 -3.29 -10.17
N ALA A 26 7.88 -2.85 -9.29
CA ALA A 26 7.51 -2.14 -8.08
C ALA A 26 8.45 -0.97 -7.82
N GLN A 27 7.92 0.08 -7.20
CA GLN A 27 8.70 1.25 -6.80
C GLN A 27 8.35 1.63 -5.38
N GLY A 28 9.37 1.89 -4.56
CA GLY A 28 9.21 2.29 -3.17
C GLY A 28 9.20 3.81 -3.01
N PHE A 29 8.42 4.27 -2.03
CA PHE A 29 8.34 5.66 -1.61
C PHE A 29 8.45 5.71 -0.09
N ALA A 30 9.23 6.64 0.44
CA ALA A 30 9.48 6.73 1.88
C ALA A 30 8.32 7.37 2.65
N SER A 31 7.41 8.05 1.96
CA SER A 31 6.27 8.71 2.58
C SER A 31 5.11 8.83 1.61
N ALA A 32 3.92 9.09 2.15
CA ALA A 32 2.73 9.35 1.34
C ALA A 32 2.92 10.61 0.51
N GLU A 33 3.54 11.64 1.09
CA GLU A 33 3.82 12.89 0.39
C GLU A 33 4.73 12.68 -0.82
N GLU A 34 5.77 11.86 -0.65
CA GLU A 34 6.68 11.54 -1.75
C GLU A 34 5.95 10.85 -2.89
N PHE A 35 5.07 9.90 -2.55
CA PHE A 35 4.26 9.21 -3.56
C PHE A 35 3.35 10.19 -4.31
N LEU A 36 2.63 11.04 -3.60
CA LEU A 36 1.73 12.01 -4.23
C LEU A 36 2.50 13.02 -5.07
N ASN A 37 3.65 13.49 -4.58
CA ASN A 37 4.47 14.46 -5.31
C ASN A 37 5.09 13.86 -6.57
N SER A 38 5.23 12.55 -6.64
CA SER A 38 5.77 11.88 -7.83
C SER A 38 4.83 11.95 -9.03
N GLY A 39 3.53 12.17 -8.78
CA GLY A 39 2.52 12.16 -9.83
C GLY A 39 2.19 10.78 -10.38
N LYS A 40 2.71 9.72 -9.78
CA LYS A 40 2.59 8.35 -10.30
C LYS A 40 1.33 7.62 -9.84
N GLN A 41 0.48 8.26 -9.02
CA GLN A 41 -0.72 7.62 -8.49
C GLN A 41 -1.65 7.15 -9.60
N HIS A 42 -1.72 7.86 -10.71
CA HIS A 42 -2.60 7.49 -11.82
C HIS A 42 -2.06 6.31 -12.65
N GLY A 43 -0.76 6.05 -12.58
CA GLY A 43 -0.14 4.91 -13.25
C GLY A 43 0.11 3.72 -12.34
N THR A 44 -0.38 3.77 -11.11
CA THR A 44 -0.18 2.72 -10.12
C THR A 44 -1.31 1.70 -10.21
N ALA A 45 -0.97 0.44 -10.42
CA ALA A 45 -1.95 -0.63 -10.54
C ALA A 45 -2.37 -1.18 -9.18
N CYS A 46 -1.51 -1.07 -8.17
CA CYS A 46 -1.78 -1.51 -6.81
C CYS A 46 -0.87 -0.73 -5.86
N LEU A 47 -1.40 -0.33 -4.73
CA LEU A 47 -0.67 0.41 -3.71
C LEU A 47 -0.57 -0.42 -2.44
N ILE A 48 0.64 -0.62 -1.95
CA ILE A 48 0.89 -1.26 -0.66
C ILE A 48 1.36 -0.14 0.27
N ALA A 49 0.66 0.08 1.38
CA ALA A 49 0.95 1.20 2.26
C ALA A 49 0.90 0.81 3.73
N ASP A 50 1.81 1.38 4.52
CA ASP A 50 1.69 1.34 5.97
C ASP A 50 0.69 2.41 6.41
N ILE A 51 0.05 2.20 7.55
CA ILE A 51 -0.88 3.17 8.11
C ILE A 51 -0.15 4.23 8.93
N ARG A 52 0.77 3.80 9.80
CA ARG A 52 1.46 4.71 10.71
C ARG A 52 2.79 5.18 10.13
N MET A 53 2.77 6.39 9.59
CA MET A 53 3.95 7.03 9.03
C MET A 53 4.03 8.47 9.53
N PRO A 54 5.25 9.04 9.66
CA PRO A 54 5.39 10.46 9.96
C PRO A 54 4.71 11.30 8.87
N GLY A 55 4.10 12.41 9.24
CA GLY A 55 3.36 13.23 8.30
C GLY A 55 2.02 12.60 7.95
N MET A 56 1.72 12.44 6.67
CA MET A 56 0.47 11.85 6.22
C MET A 56 0.44 10.35 6.51
N SER A 57 -0.60 9.88 7.19
CA SER A 57 -0.80 8.46 7.46
C SER A 57 -1.32 7.74 6.21
N GLY A 58 -1.30 6.39 6.26
CA GLY A 58 -1.86 5.60 5.17
C GLY A 58 -3.36 5.81 4.99
N LEU A 59 -4.10 6.00 6.09
CA LEU A 59 -5.55 6.29 6.00
C LEU A 59 -5.80 7.67 5.41
N GLU A 60 -4.96 8.65 5.73
CA GLU A 60 -5.05 9.98 5.12
C GLU A 60 -4.70 9.95 3.64
N LEU A 61 -3.73 9.15 3.26
CA LEU A 61 -3.39 8.93 1.85
C LEU A 61 -4.58 8.34 1.09
N GLN A 62 -5.23 7.32 1.68
CA GLN A 62 -6.42 6.71 1.09
C GLN A 62 -7.52 7.75 0.88
N ALA A 63 -7.78 8.57 1.90
CA ALA A 63 -8.79 9.62 1.81
C ALA A 63 -8.45 10.63 0.70
N HIS A 64 -7.17 10.98 0.58
CA HIS A 64 -6.71 11.91 -0.46
C HIS A 64 -6.95 11.33 -1.86
N LEU A 65 -6.59 10.06 -2.07
CA LEU A 65 -6.80 9.40 -3.36
C LEU A 65 -8.28 9.27 -3.69
N ASN A 66 -9.12 8.95 -2.70
CA ASN A 66 -10.56 8.89 -2.90
C ASN A 66 -11.14 10.26 -3.27
N ALA A 67 -10.66 11.32 -2.65
CA ALA A 67 -11.10 12.68 -2.96
C ALA A 67 -10.73 13.08 -4.39
N GLU A 68 -9.61 12.59 -4.88
CA GLU A 68 -9.17 12.81 -6.26
C GLU A 68 -9.79 11.83 -7.25
N ARG A 69 -10.65 10.92 -6.78
CA ARG A 69 -11.25 9.86 -7.58
C ARG A 69 -10.20 8.94 -8.23
N CYS A 70 -9.06 8.81 -7.57
CA CYS A 70 -8.00 7.91 -8.00
C CYS A 70 -8.28 6.53 -7.39
N ARG A 71 -8.78 5.60 -8.19
CA ARG A 71 -9.27 4.30 -7.71
C ARG A 71 -8.20 3.22 -7.80
N VAL A 72 -7.12 3.44 -7.08
CA VAL A 72 -6.07 2.43 -7.00
C VAL A 72 -6.43 1.42 -5.90
N PRO A 73 -6.33 0.11 -6.16
CA PRO A 73 -6.52 -0.88 -5.10
C PRO A 73 -5.43 -0.73 -4.04
N ILE A 74 -5.82 -0.65 -2.77
CA ILE A 74 -4.89 -0.44 -1.66
C ILE A 74 -4.85 -1.65 -0.75
N ILE A 75 -3.64 -2.13 -0.48
CA ILE A 75 -3.36 -3.16 0.53
C ILE A 75 -2.62 -2.47 1.65
N PHE A 76 -3.20 -2.44 2.85
CA PHE A 76 -2.51 -1.89 4.01
C PHE A 76 -1.72 -2.97 4.73
N ILE A 77 -0.51 -2.62 5.18
CA ILE A 77 0.27 -3.45 6.09
C ILE A 77 0.71 -2.57 7.26
N THR A 78 0.51 -3.04 8.48
CA THR A 78 0.86 -2.26 9.66
C THR A 78 1.22 -3.14 10.84
N ALA A 79 2.15 -2.64 11.69
CA ALA A 79 2.54 -3.33 12.92
C ALA A 79 1.53 -3.09 14.04
N HIS A 80 0.78 -2.01 13.98
CA HIS A 80 -0.08 -1.55 15.08
C HIS A 80 -1.51 -1.29 14.62
N GLY A 81 -2.00 -2.11 13.70
CA GLY A 81 -3.38 -1.99 13.26
C GLY A 81 -4.35 -2.50 14.32
N ASP A 82 -5.47 -1.81 14.51
CA ASP A 82 -6.55 -2.27 15.35
C ASP A 82 -7.80 -2.50 14.50
N GLU A 83 -8.83 -3.07 15.09
CA GLU A 83 -10.06 -3.40 14.39
C GLU A 83 -10.74 -2.17 13.82
N LYS A 84 -10.71 -1.06 14.55
CA LYS A 84 -11.32 0.19 14.12
C LYS A 84 -10.66 0.72 12.85
N MET A 85 -9.33 0.68 12.80
CA MET A 85 -8.56 1.10 11.63
C MET A 85 -8.83 0.19 10.43
N ARG A 86 -8.91 -1.11 10.68
CA ARG A 86 -9.20 -2.10 9.63
C ARG A 86 -10.59 -1.86 9.02
N LEU A 87 -11.59 -1.64 9.87
CA LEU A 87 -12.95 -1.38 9.40
C LEU A 87 -13.02 -0.07 8.62
N GLN A 88 -12.32 0.97 9.08
CA GLN A 88 -12.28 2.23 8.36
C GLN A 88 -11.63 2.07 6.99
N ALA A 89 -10.50 1.36 6.93
CA ALA A 89 -9.80 1.13 5.67
C ALA A 89 -10.69 0.40 4.67
N ARG A 90 -11.38 -0.65 5.11
CA ARG A 90 -12.27 -1.42 4.25
C ARG A 90 -13.48 -0.61 3.79
N ARG A 91 -14.05 0.19 4.69
CA ARG A 91 -15.18 1.07 4.36
C ARG A 91 -14.81 2.06 3.26
N GLU A 92 -13.57 2.52 3.27
CA GLU A 92 -13.05 3.48 2.29
C GLU A 92 -12.49 2.80 1.04
N GLY A 93 -12.60 1.48 0.92
CA GLY A 93 -12.31 0.75 -0.30
C GLY A 93 -11.02 -0.05 -0.33
N ALA A 94 -10.31 -0.20 0.80
CA ALA A 94 -9.11 -1.03 0.83
C ALA A 94 -9.46 -2.49 0.49
N VAL A 95 -8.63 -3.12 -0.33
CA VAL A 95 -8.87 -4.50 -0.75
C VAL A 95 -8.35 -5.51 0.26
N GLU A 96 -7.34 -5.15 1.07
CA GLU A 96 -6.80 -6.03 2.09
C GLU A 96 -6.12 -5.23 3.19
N PHE A 97 -5.99 -5.86 4.36
CA PHE A 97 -5.37 -5.27 5.53
C PHE A 97 -4.58 -6.36 6.25
N LEU A 98 -3.25 -6.27 6.19
CA LEU A 98 -2.36 -7.28 6.75
C LEU A 98 -1.59 -6.73 7.95
N SER A 99 -1.39 -7.58 8.96
CA SER A 99 -0.59 -7.23 10.14
C SER A 99 0.86 -7.67 9.93
N LYS A 100 1.80 -6.85 10.42
CA LYS A 100 3.22 -7.21 10.45
C LYS A 100 3.50 -8.08 11.68
N PRO A 101 4.32 -9.12 11.58
CA PRO A 101 4.91 -9.65 10.34
C PRO A 101 3.86 -10.36 9.49
N PHE A 102 3.94 -10.20 8.19
CA PHE A 102 3.01 -10.85 7.27
C PHE A 102 3.69 -12.02 6.55
N ASP A 103 2.87 -12.92 6.03
CA ASP A 103 3.33 -14.02 5.21
C ASP A 103 3.51 -13.54 3.77
N ASN A 104 4.67 -13.83 3.16
CA ASN A 104 4.96 -13.39 1.80
C ASN A 104 3.94 -13.92 0.78
N GLU A 105 3.48 -15.16 0.95
CA GLU A 105 2.50 -15.75 0.03
C GLU A 105 1.15 -15.05 0.15
N VAL A 106 0.76 -14.68 1.38
CA VAL A 106 -0.49 -13.94 1.59
C VAL A 106 -0.40 -12.57 0.92
N LEU A 107 0.72 -11.88 1.04
CA LEU A 107 0.91 -10.60 0.37
C LEU A 107 0.85 -10.75 -1.15
N LEU A 108 1.56 -11.73 -1.71
CA LEU A 108 1.55 -11.96 -3.16
C LEU A 108 0.15 -12.30 -3.67
N ASP A 109 -0.59 -13.13 -2.94
CA ASP A 109 -1.96 -13.48 -3.32
C ASP A 109 -2.86 -12.24 -3.30
N SER A 110 -2.69 -11.37 -2.29
CA SER A 110 -3.45 -10.12 -2.19
C SER A 110 -3.13 -9.18 -3.35
N VAL A 111 -1.86 -9.07 -3.73
CA VAL A 111 -1.44 -8.24 -4.87
C VAL A 111 -2.04 -8.78 -6.17
N ARG A 112 -1.95 -10.09 -6.39
CA ARG A 112 -2.50 -10.71 -7.60
C ARG A 112 -4.01 -10.49 -7.69
N ALA A 113 -4.71 -10.65 -6.59
CA ALA A 113 -6.15 -10.40 -6.55
C ALA A 113 -6.48 -8.93 -6.86
N ALA A 114 -5.69 -8.01 -6.33
CA ALA A 114 -5.87 -6.58 -6.59
C ALA A 114 -5.65 -6.24 -8.07
N LEU A 115 -4.67 -6.88 -8.71
CA LEU A 115 -4.35 -6.63 -10.12
C LEU A 115 -5.42 -7.17 -11.06
N GLU A 116 -6.21 -8.14 -10.62
CA GLU A 116 -7.28 -8.75 -11.41
C GLU A 116 -8.61 -8.02 -11.31
N SER A 117 -8.72 -7.08 -10.38
CA SER A 117 -9.99 -6.37 -10.14
C SER A 117 -10.17 -5.12 -11.00
#